data_32d30d62b11b15a61603facd1fe6cbee
#
_entry.id   32d30d62b11b15a61603facd1fe6cbee
#
_cell.length_a   1.000
_cell.length_b   1.000
_cell.length_c   1.000
_cell.angle_alpha   90.00
_cell.angle_beta   90.00
_cell.angle_gamma   90.00
#
_symmetry.space_group_name_H-M   'P 1'
#
loop_
_entity.id
_entity.type
_entity.pdbx_description
1 polymer ?
#
loop_
_entity_poly.entity_id
_entity_poly.type
_entity_poly.pdbx_seq_one_letter_code
_entity_poly.pdbx_strand_id
1 'polypeptide(L)'
;GCSIENHSLTHASMPTLSPEEIKAEIDETTRRIEKITGEKPEFFRPPFIDYDQKMYDAIDLPFICAYGCEDWEPSVSAKERIKRVLEAARPGYMVLLHDMKDNEQTVEAIKTIIPELKKQGYELVSIRELFQRSGVKPERNVIYMSVDEVRENYT
;
A
#
# COMPACT_ATOMS: atom_id res chain seq x y z
N GLY A 1 -15.83 -5.36 -3.31
CA GLY A 1 -14.86 -5.29 -3.40
C GLY A 1 -13.50 -4.77 -2.96
N CYS A 2 -12.92 -5.28 -1.84
CA CYS A 2 -11.53 -4.99 -1.50
C CYS A 2 -10.66 -6.16 -1.96
N SER A 3 -9.43 -5.90 -2.38
CA SER A 3 -8.40 -6.92 -2.55
C SER A 3 -7.57 -7.05 -1.27
N ILE A 4 -7.02 -8.24 -1.04
CA ILE A 4 -6.08 -8.48 0.06
C ILE A 4 -4.71 -8.73 -0.56
N GLU A 5 -3.77 -7.88 -0.25
CA GLU A 5 -2.45 -7.87 -0.84
C GLU A 5 -1.35 -8.24 0.18
N ASN A 6 -0.14 -8.51 -0.28
CA ASN A 6 0.95 -8.97 0.57
C ASN A 6 1.71 -7.81 1.24
N HIS A 7 1.98 -7.95 2.55
CA HIS A 7 2.74 -6.99 3.34
C HIS A 7 3.71 -7.69 4.31
N SER A 8 4.31 -8.81 3.88
CA SER A 8 5.11 -9.75 4.67
C SER A 8 4.33 -10.50 5.76
N LEU A 9 4.99 -11.43 6.42
CA LEU A 9 4.41 -12.25 7.49
C LEU A 9 4.61 -11.61 8.87
N THR A 10 5.84 -11.16 9.15
CA THR A 10 6.24 -10.69 10.48
C THR A 10 6.44 -9.18 10.56
N HIS A 11 6.31 -8.47 9.43
CA HIS A 11 6.61 -7.04 9.33
C HIS A 11 8.06 -6.69 9.70
N ALA A 12 9.00 -7.58 9.40
CA ALA A 12 10.43 -7.31 9.59
C ALA A 12 10.95 -6.25 8.59
N SER A 13 12.07 -5.57 8.93
CA SER A 13 12.84 -4.80 7.94
C SER A 13 13.50 -5.78 6.98
N MET A 14 12.85 -5.99 5.83
CA MET A 14 13.19 -7.06 4.90
C MET A 14 14.58 -6.93 4.25
N PRO A 15 15.16 -5.73 4.04
CA PRO A 15 16.55 -5.63 3.58
C PRO A 15 17.59 -6.26 4.51
N THR A 16 17.23 -6.50 5.78
CA THR A 16 18.13 -7.19 6.74
C THR A 16 18.10 -8.71 6.63
N LEU A 17 17.13 -9.27 5.91
CA LEU A 17 16.92 -10.70 5.76
C LEU A 17 17.75 -11.28 4.59
N SER A 18 18.01 -12.59 4.64
CA SER A 18 18.54 -13.32 3.49
C SER A 18 17.46 -13.47 2.38
N PRO A 19 17.85 -13.75 1.12
CA PRO A 19 16.88 -14.01 0.05
C PRO A 19 15.89 -15.14 0.38
N GLU A 20 16.35 -16.19 1.07
CA GLU A 20 15.53 -17.33 1.48
C GLU A 20 14.49 -16.91 2.54
N GLU A 21 14.89 -16.08 3.51
CA GLU A 21 14.00 -15.54 4.54
C GLU A 21 12.97 -14.58 3.91
N ILE A 22 13.39 -13.70 3.00
CA ILE A 22 12.48 -12.83 2.24
C ILE A 22 11.42 -13.67 1.52
N LYS A 23 11.87 -14.71 0.81
CA LYS A 23 10.95 -15.61 0.09
C LYS A 23 9.98 -16.30 1.04
N ALA A 24 10.43 -16.76 2.20
CA ALA A 24 9.58 -17.39 3.21
C ALA A 24 8.50 -16.44 3.75
N GLU A 25 8.84 -15.18 4.04
CA GLU A 25 7.91 -14.13 4.45
C GLU A 25 6.77 -13.92 3.42
N ILE A 26 7.14 -13.90 2.14
CA ILE A 26 6.18 -13.66 1.05
C ILE A 26 5.34 -14.90 0.76
N ASP A 27 5.96 -16.08 0.62
CA ASP A 27 5.29 -17.32 0.26
C ASP A 27 4.26 -17.73 1.32
N GLU A 28 4.61 -17.65 2.60
CA GLU A 28 3.69 -18.01 3.69
C GLU A 28 2.52 -17.04 3.78
N THR A 29 2.77 -15.76 3.62
CA THR A 29 1.70 -14.74 3.59
C THR A 29 0.78 -14.95 2.40
N THR A 30 1.34 -15.17 1.20
CA THR A 30 0.58 -15.48 -0.02
C THR A 30 -0.30 -16.72 0.19
N ARG A 31 0.26 -17.80 0.74
CA ARG A 31 -0.48 -19.04 1.02
C ARG A 31 -1.64 -18.81 1.99
N ARG A 32 -1.46 -17.97 3.03
CA ARG A 32 -2.54 -17.66 3.97
C ARG A 32 -3.63 -16.82 3.32
N ILE A 33 -3.26 -15.81 2.55
CA ILE A 33 -4.22 -14.98 1.80
C ILE A 33 -5.04 -15.87 0.85
N GLU A 34 -4.38 -16.66 0.01
CA GLU A 34 -5.04 -17.54 -0.95
C GLU A 34 -5.99 -18.55 -0.26
N LYS A 35 -5.56 -19.12 0.87
CA LYS A 35 -6.40 -20.04 1.66
C LYS A 35 -7.69 -19.40 2.18
N ILE A 36 -7.63 -18.10 2.54
CA ILE A 36 -8.77 -17.40 3.15
C ILE A 36 -9.68 -16.78 2.09
N THR A 37 -9.10 -16.20 1.06
CA THR A 37 -9.82 -15.41 0.05
C THR A 37 -10.15 -16.19 -1.22
N GLY A 38 -9.41 -17.28 -1.50
CA GLY A 38 -9.43 -17.99 -2.78
C GLY A 38 -8.62 -17.33 -3.89
N GLU A 39 -7.99 -16.19 -3.64
CA GLU A 39 -7.20 -15.41 -4.59
C GLU A 39 -5.79 -15.16 -4.08
N LYS A 40 -4.81 -15.14 -5.00
CA LYS A 40 -3.44 -14.73 -4.67
C LYS A 40 -3.31 -13.22 -4.65
N PRO A 41 -2.44 -12.66 -3.79
CA PRO A 41 -2.09 -11.25 -3.88
C PRO A 41 -1.42 -10.94 -5.22
N GLU A 42 -1.68 -9.77 -5.77
CA GLU A 42 -1.10 -9.26 -7.01
C GLU A 42 -0.06 -8.16 -6.78
N PHE A 43 -0.01 -7.63 -5.57
CA PHE A 43 0.90 -6.55 -5.18
C PHE A 43 1.56 -6.85 -3.85
N PHE A 44 2.72 -6.21 -3.66
CA PHE A 44 3.45 -6.24 -2.40
C PHE A 44 3.73 -4.81 -1.93
N ARG A 45 3.50 -4.54 -0.65
CA ARG A 45 3.96 -3.31 0.01
C ARG A 45 5.07 -3.65 1.00
N PRO A 46 6.28 -3.10 0.81
CA PRO A 46 7.37 -3.31 1.75
C PRO A 46 7.04 -2.76 3.15
N PRO A 47 7.30 -3.52 4.23
CA PRO A 47 7.30 -2.95 5.58
C PRO A 47 8.21 -1.73 5.67
N PHE A 48 7.79 -0.70 6.39
CA PHE A 48 8.49 0.59 6.54
C PHE A 48 8.78 1.34 5.23
N ILE A 49 8.27 0.84 4.09
CA ILE A 49 8.65 1.26 2.73
C ILE A 49 10.18 1.16 2.54
N ASP A 50 10.79 0.18 3.22
CA ASP A 50 12.20 -0.14 3.15
C ASP A 50 12.40 -1.31 2.18
N TYR A 51 13.25 -1.12 1.15
CA TYR A 51 13.44 -2.09 0.09
C TYR A 51 14.81 -1.93 -0.59
N ASP A 52 15.30 -3.01 -1.17
CA ASP A 52 16.55 -3.07 -1.89
C ASP A 52 16.45 -3.96 -3.14
N GLN A 53 17.54 -4.05 -3.90
CA GLN A 53 17.60 -4.87 -5.11
C GLN A 53 17.37 -6.37 -4.79
N LYS A 54 17.86 -6.85 -3.67
CA LYS A 54 17.67 -8.24 -3.23
C LYS A 54 16.18 -8.60 -3.07
N MET A 55 15.36 -7.65 -2.58
CA MET A 55 13.93 -7.85 -2.49
C MET A 55 13.27 -7.89 -3.86
N TYR A 56 13.68 -7.04 -4.79
CA TYR A 56 13.20 -7.11 -6.18
C TYR A 56 13.53 -8.43 -6.85
N ASP A 57 14.71 -8.99 -6.58
CA ASP A 57 15.14 -10.27 -7.13
C ASP A 57 14.38 -11.46 -6.53
N ALA A 58 13.99 -11.35 -5.26
CA ALA A 58 13.36 -12.44 -4.51
C ALA A 58 11.81 -12.45 -4.59
N ILE A 59 11.17 -11.30 -4.88
CA ILE A 59 9.72 -11.13 -4.82
C ILE A 59 9.13 -10.93 -6.21
N ASP A 60 8.30 -11.88 -6.64
CA ASP A 60 7.65 -11.87 -7.96
C ASP A 60 6.31 -11.12 -7.96
N LEU A 61 6.30 -9.91 -7.39
CA LEU A 61 5.13 -9.03 -7.34
C LEU A 61 5.56 -7.59 -7.63
N PRO A 62 4.74 -6.77 -8.30
CA PRO A 62 4.91 -5.33 -8.34
C PRO A 62 4.85 -4.73 -6.94
N PHE A 63 5.72 -3.77 -6.65
CA PHE A 63 5.73 -3.08 -5.35
C PHE A 63 4.86 -1.84 -5.40
N ILE A 64 4.13 -1.59 -4.31
CA ILE A 64 3.36 -0.36 -4.08
C ILE A 64 3.83 0.33 -2.80
N CYS A 65 3.87 1.64 -2.83
CA CYS A 65 4.11 2.47 -1.65
C CYS A 65 2.85 3.24 -1.27
N ALA A 66 2.30 4.00 -2.20
CA ALA A 66 1.25 4.98 -1.98
C ALA A 66 1.71 6.22 -1.16
N TYR A 67 0.80 7.17 -0.97
CA TYR A 67 1.07 8.41 -0.23
C TYR A 67 0.41 8.37 1.14
N GLY A 68 1.23 8.47 2.18
CA GLY A 68 0.78 8.53 3.56
C GLY A 68 0.45 9.95 4.02
N CYS A 69 -0.28 10.04 5.11
CA CYS A 69 -0.53 11.28 5.84
C CYS A 69 0.05 11.25 7.27
N GLU A 70 1.03 10.37 7.51
CA GLU A 70 1.66 10.13 8.82
C GLU A 70 0.62 9.68 9.88
N ASP A 71 -0.33 8.87 9.47
CA ASP A 71 -1.42 8.41 10.33
C ASP A 71 -0.99 7.40 11.40
N TRP A 72 0.25 6.91 11.34
CA TRP A 72 0.91 6.12 12.39
C TRP A 72 1.41 6.97 13.56
N GLU A 73 1.55 8.30 13.37
CA GLU A 73 2.01 9.22 14.41
C GLU A 73 0.85 9.65 15.32
N PRO A 74 0.88 9.32 16.63
CA PRO A 74 -0.20 9.69 17.55
C PRO A 74 -0.44 11.20 17.66
N SER A 75 0.59 12.02 17.41
CA SER A 75 0.53 13.49 17.43
C SER A 75 -0.23 14.08 16.24
N VAL A 76 -0.40 13.34 15.14
CA VAL A 76 -1.12 13.80 13.95
C VAL A 76 -2.62 13.55 14.14
N SER A 77 -3.37 14.62 14.37
CA SER A 77 -4.81 14.54 14.63
C SER A 77 -5.61 14.08 13.41
N ALA A 78 -6.83 13.56 13.64
CA ALA A 78 -7.75 13.21 12.56
C ALA A 78 -7.97 14.39 11.59
N LYS A 79 -8.10 15.61 12.10
CA LYS A 79 -8.24 16.84 11.28
C LYS A 79 -7.05 17.05 10.34
N GLU A 80 -5.83 16.84 10.83
CA GLU A 80 -4.63 17.00 10.02
C GLU A 80 -4.51 15.89 8.97
N ARG A 81 -4.86 14.64 9.33
CA ARG A 81 -4.92 13.50 8.37
C ARG A 81 -5.91 13.78 7.25
N ILE A 82 -7.11 14.26 7.58
CA ILE A 82 -8.13 14.66 6.60
C ILE A 82 -7.57 15.73 5.65
N LYS A 83 -7.00 16.80 6.20
CA LYS A 83 -6.42 17.89 5.42
C LYS A 83 -5.38 17.37 4.42
N ARG A 84 -4.39 16.62 4.90
CA ARG A 84 -3.29 16.08 4.08
C ARG A 84 -3.78 15.19 2.94
N VAL A 85 -4.73 14.28 3.23
CA VAL A 85 -5.28 13.39 2.20
C VAL A 85 -6.08 14.16 1.15
N LEU A 86 -6.96 15.09 1.57
CA LEU A 86 -7.80 15.84 0.64
C LEU A 86 -6.99 16.84 -0.20
N GLU A 87 -5.95 17.45 0.34
CA GLU A 87 -5.06 18.35 -0.41
C GLU A 87 -4.17 17.62 -1.42
N ALA A 88 -3.81 16.37 -1.14
CA ALA A 88 -2.97 15.56 -2.01
C ALA A 88 -3.77 14.79 -3.08
N ALA A 89 -5.07 14.64 -2.90
CA ALA A 89 -5.91 13.79 -3.77
C ALA A 89 -5.92 14.27 -5.23
N ARG A 90 -5.70 13.32 -6.14
CA ARG A 90 -5.76 13.52 -7.59
C ARG A 90 -6.16 12.19 -8.27
N PRO A 91 -6.63 12.20 -9.53
CA PRO A 91 -6.87 10.96 -10.26
C PRO A 91 -5.63 10.06 -10.29
N GLY A 92 -5.81 8.76 -10.11
CA GLY A 92 -4.69 7.80 -10.07
C GLY A 92 -3.95 7.70 -8.74
N TYR A 93 -4.32 8.53 -7.75
CA TYR A 93 -3.68 8.60 -6.44
C TYR A 93 -3.96 7.37 -5.58
N MET A 94 -2.92 6.86 -4.94
CA MET A 94 -3.03 5.80 -3.94
C MET A 94 -2.83 6.40 -2.55
N VAL A 95 -3.78 6.16 -1.64
CA VAL A 95 -3.71 6.63 -0.25
C VAL A 95 -3.25 5.50 0.64
N LEU A 96 -2.21 5.75 1.44
CA LEU A 96 -1.71 4.85 2.48
C LEU A 96 -2.28 5.27 3.83
N LEU A 97 -2.96 4.36 4.49
CA LEU A 97 -3.43 4.49 5.87
C LEU A 97 -3.14 3.19 6.63
N HIS A 98 -3.15 3.26 7.96
CA HIS A 98 -2.90 2.12 8.84
C HIS A 98 -4.12 1.84 9.72
N ASP A 99 -4.53 0.58 9.76
CA ASP A 99 -5.63 0.05 10.59
C ASP A 99 -5.12 -0.62 11.88
N MET A 100 -3.94 -0.23 12.33
CA MET A 100 -3.32 -0.78 13.52
C MET A 100 -4.12 -0.47 14.80
N LYS A 101 -3.90 -1.28 15.83
CA LYS A 101 -4.51 -1.09 17.14
C LYS A 101 -4.28 0.33 17.67
N ASP A 102 -5.28 0.87 18.36
CA ASP A 102 -5.26 2.20 19.02
C ASP A 102 -5.07 3.38 18.03
N ASN A 103 -5.49 3.21 16.75
CA ASN A 103 -5.44 4.23 15.71
C ASN A 103 -6.83 4.80 15.37
N GLU A 104 -7.62 5.13 16.41
CA GLU A 104 -8.97 5.69 16.27
C GLU A 104 -9.00 6.99 15.47
N GLN A 105 -7.91 7.76 15.48
CA GLN A 105 -7.76 9.01 14.70
C GLN A 105 -7.89 8.75 13.18
N THR A 106 -7.35 7.62 12.68
CA THR A 106 -7.52 7.23 11.26
C THR A 106 -8.96 6.83 10.99
N VAL A 107 -9.59 6.05 11.90
CA VAL A 107 -11.01 5.67 11.75
C VAL A 107 -11.90 6.91 11.71
N GLU A 108 -11.63 7.90 12.56
CA GLU A 108 -12.37 9.17 12.55
C GLU A 108 -12.12 9.96 11.27
N ALA A 109 -10.87 10.02 10.81
CA ALA A 109 -10.53 10.71 9.57
C ALA A 109 -11.24 10.12 8.34
N ILE A 110 -11.31 8.80 8.22
CA ILE A 110 -11.94 8.09 7.09
C ILE A 110 -13.42 8.45 6.96
N LYS A 111 -14.15 8.68 8.06
CA LYS A 111 -15.56 9.09 8.03
C LYS A 111 -15.79 10.42 7.30
N THR A 112 -14.75 11.25 7.22
CA THR A 112 -14.79 12.51 6.45
C THR A 112 -14.13 12.37 5.09
N ILE A 113 -12.96 11.73 5.01
CA ILE A 113 -12.17 11.59 3.77
C ILE A 113 -13.02 10.93 2.67
N ILE A 114 -13.63 9.79 2.97
CA ILE A 114 -14.38 9.02 1.96
C ILE A 114 -15.58 9.82 1.39
N PRO A 115 -16.47 10.41 2.21
CA PRO A 115 -17.57 11.23 1.67
C PRO A 115 -17.10 12.46 0.90
N GLU A 116 -16.07 13.15 1.37
CA GLU A 116 -15.56 14.35 0.70
C GLU A 116 -14.90 14.03 -0.65
N LEU A 117 -14.11 12.96 -0.76
CA LEU A 117 -13.56 12.51 -2.04
C LEU A 117 -14.69 12.15 -3.04
N LYS A 118 -15.72 11.43 -2.59
CA LYS A 118 -16.89 11.10 -3.43
C LYS A 118 -17.63 12.35 -3.88
N LYS A 119 -17.82 13.34 -3.00
CA LYS A 119 -18.44 14.63 -3.33
C LYS A 119 -17.65 15.43 -4.36
N GLN A 120 -16.31 15.30 -4.35
CA GLN A 120 -15.42 15.89 -5.34
C GLN A 120 -15.41 15.13 -6.67
N GLY A 121 -16.17 14.03 -6.78
CA GLY A 121 -16.30 13.24 -8.01
C GLY A 121 -15.29 12.09 -8.13
N TYR A 122 -14.50 11.81 -7.09
CA TYR A 122 -13.62 10.64 -7.10
C TYR A 122 -14.40 9.34 -6.92
N GLU A 123 -14.00 8.32 -7.65
CA GLU A 123 -14.34 6.92 -7.38
C GLU A 123 -13.22 6.27 -6.57
N LEU A 124 -13.58 5.58 -5.50
CA LEU A 124 -12.66 4.83 -4.65
C LEU A 124 -12.68 3.38 -5.12
N VAL A 125 -11.55 2.90 -5.58
CA VAL A 125 -11.40 1.58 -6.20
C VAL A 125 -10.27 0.79 -5.54
N SER A 126 -10.20 -0.52 -5.78
CA SER A 126 -9.04 -1.32 -5.37
C SER A 126 -7.80 -0.97 -6.21
N ILE A 127 -6.60 -1.30 -5.72
CA ILE A 127 -5.35 -1.10 -6.48
C ILE A 127 -5.40 -1.83 -7.82
N ARG A 128 -5.91 -3.07 -7.85
CA ARG A 128 -6.13 -3.84 -9.09
C ARG A 128 -6.98 -3.06 -10.09
N GLU A 129 -8.14 -2.58 -9.66
CA GLU A 129 -9.05 -1.83 -10.51
C GLU A 129 -8.45 -0.48 -10.94
N LEU A 130 -7.67 0.17 -10.08
CA LEU A 130 -6.99 1.41 -10.40
C LEU A 130 -6.02 1.23 -11.58
N PHE A 131 -5.17 0.21 -11.54
CA PHE A 131 -4.28 -0.11 -12.65
C PHE A 131 -5.03 -0.52 -13.93
N GLN A 132 -6.08 -1.35 -13.81
CA GLN A 132 -6.91 -1.72 -14.95
C GLN A 132 -7.54 -0.52 -15.65
N ARG A 133 -8.11 0.41 -14.89
CA ARG A 133 -8.75 1.63 -15.42
C ARG A 133 -7.76 2.62 -16.00
N SER A 134 -6.56 2.71 -15.45
CA SER A 134 -5.50 3.59 -15.96
C SER A 134 -4.88 3.10 -17.28
N GLY A 135 -5.03 1.79 -17.60
CA GLY A 135 -4.35 1.15 -18.71
C GLY A 135 -2.84 0.90 -18.47
N VAL A 136 -2.34 1.23 -17.29
CA VAL A 136 -0.95 0.95 -16.89
C VAL A 136 -0.84 -0.50 -16.45
N LYS A 137 0.08 -1.26 -17.06
CA LYS A 137 0.41 -2.60 -16.60
C LYS A 137 1.50 -2.49 -15.53
N PRO A 138 1.22 -2.95 -14.29
CA PRO A 138 2.25 -2.90 -13.25
C PRO A 138 3.46 -3.74 -13.63
N GLU A 139 4.65 -3.17 -13.45
CA GLU A 139 5.93 -3.81 -13.74
C GLU A 139 6.61 -4.24 -12.44
N ARG A 140 7.48 -5.24 -12.54
CA ARG A 140 8.38 -5.67 -11.45
C ARG A 140 9.57 -4.70 -11.35
N ASN A 141 10.28 -4.77 -10.23
CA ASN A 141 11.49 -3.98 -9.97
C ASN A 141 11.27 -2.46 -9.95
N VAL A 142 10.06 -2.04 -9.72
CA VAL A 142 9.69 -0.64 -9.45
C VAL A 142 8.72 -0.58 -8.29
N ILE A 143 8.67 0.54 -7.59
CA ILE A 143 7.69 0.78 -6.52
C ILE A 143 6.78 1.96 -6.91
N TYR A 144 5.48 1.71 -7.00
CA TYR A 144 4.50 2.69 -7.42
C TYR A 144 4.02 3.57 -6.26
N MET A 145 4.08 4.88 -6.44
CA MET A 145 3.46 5.88 -5.57
C MET A 145 2.02 6.17 -6.01
N SER A 146 1.80 6.17 -7.33
CA SER A 146 0.51 6.27 -8.02
C SER A 146 0.61 5.47 -9.34
N VAL A 147 -0.44 5.45 -10.15
CA VAL A 147 -0.40 4.72 -11.44
C VAL A 147 0.56 5.32 -12.46
N ASP A 148 0.88 6.59 -12.34
CA ASP A 148 1.72 7.37 -13.25
C ASP A 148 3.05 7.80 -12.61
N GLU A 149 3.32 7.38 -11.37
CA GLU A 149 4.51 7.77 -10.63
C GLU A 149 5.15 6.58 -9.91
N VAL A 150 6.39 6.32 -10.24
CA VAL A 150 7.24 5.38 -9.51
C VAL A 150 8.19 6.15 -8.59
N ARG A 151 8.46 5.58 -7.42
CA ARG A 151 9.46 6.12 -6.51
C ARG A 151 10.83 5.75 -7.04
N GLU A 152 11.67 6.73 -7.30
CA GLU A 152 13.07 6.49 -7.59
C GLU A 152 13.75 5.84 -6.40
N ASN A 153 14.63 4.88 -6.66
CA ASN A 153 15.37 4.18 -5.62
C ASN A 153 16.12 5.20 -4.77
N TYR A 154 16.01 5.09 -3.45
CA TYR A 154 16.94 5.76 -2.54
C TYR A 154 18.30 5.10 -2.73
N THR A 155 19.22 5.84 -3.34
CA THR A 155 20.64 5.52 -3.32
C THR A 155 21.21 5.80 -1.94
#